data_4d27825f65da4b46f7d6d853a31eba91
#
_entry.id   4d27825f65da4b46f7d6d853a31eba91
#
_cell.length_a   1.000
_cell.length_b   1.000
_cell.length_c   1.000
_cell.angle_alpha   90.00
_cell.angle_beta   90.00
_cell.angle_gamma   90.00
#
_symmetry.space_group_name_H-M   'P 1'
#
loop_
_entity.id
_entity.type
_entity.pdbx_description
1 polymer ?
#
loop_
_entity_poly.entity_id
_entity_poly.type
_entity_poly.pdbx_seq_one_letter_code
_entity_poly.pdbx_strand_id
1 'polypeptide(L)'
;MTSSLLRWAATSIVMAGVGLLSCDLALSANAQPSNGASGATAREAMTSIFDRKDPSAVDRFFADPFLQHDPNIPDGLAGLRQYAAEIAASPQAKIKIYRTLEDGDLVLLHSKYEGLNGRGTSLVAFDLFRFKDGKIVEHWGGQEPEAPPNPSGRTQVDGPTDVADRDKTEENRELVRAFKETVTVQLKFDQVDRFIQDGKYAQHASKVGDGIARMKSRVADVAKPSRIPVLNPRRYVADGNFVLALIEANAEGGPTANYDLFRVENGRIVEHWDVLSRIPPREQWKNSNGPY
;
A
#
# COMPACT_ATOMS: atom_id res chain seq x y z
N MET A 1 26.61 -7.62 80.60
CA MET A 1 27.62 -8.55 81.10
C MET A 1 28.27 -9.22 79.89
N THR A 2 29.58 -9.05 79.76
CA THR A 2 30.63 -9.82 79.08
C THR A 2 30.49 -9.98 77.57
N SER A 3 31.13 -9.18 76.76
CA SER A 3 32.51 -9.12 76.25
C SER A 3 33.09 -10.50 75.90
N SER A 4 33.46 -10.65 74.63
CA SER A 4 34.74 -11.21 74.25
C SER A 4 35.01 -11.14 72.74
N LEU A 5 36.08 -10.45 72.49
CA LEU A 5 36.96 -10.35 71.34
C LEU A 5 37.56 -11.70 70.88
N LEU A 6 37.93 -11.84 69.64
CA LEU A 6 39.25 -12.24 69.08
C LEU A 6 39.09 -12.88 67.70
N ARG A 7 39.78 -12.59 66.70
CA ARG A 7 41.15 -12.37 66.21
C ARG A 7 41.24 -12.94 64.77
N TRP A 8 41.72 -12.16 63.92
CA TRP A 8 42.51 -12.32 62.69
C TRP A 8 42.96 -13.74 62.26
N ALA A 9 42.74 -14.04 60.96
CA ALA A 9 43.74 -14.77 60.14
C ALA A 9 43.58 -14.30 58.66
N ALA A 10 44.64 -13.69 58.18
CA ALA A 10 44.81 -13.36 56.74
C ALA A 10 45.23 -14.65 56.01
N THR A 11 44.56 -14.95 54.91
CA THR A 11 45.00 -15.94 53.94
C THR A 11 45.00 -15.35 52.57
N SER A 12 46.15 -15.19 51.97
CA SER A 12 46.41 -14.75 50.62
C SER A 12 45.85 -15.77 49.64
N ILE A 13 45.00 -15.32 48.72
CA ILE A 13 44.54 -16.11 47.57
C ILE A 13 45.09 -15.50 46.30
N VAL A 14 45.79 -16.34 45.57
CA VAL A 14 46.40 -16.15 44.27
C VAL A 14 45.36 -15.74 43.23
N MET A 15 45.62 -14.67 42.51
CA MET A 15 44.89 -14.29 41.32
C MET A 15 45.18 -15.25 40.17
N ALA A 16 44.20 -16.07 39.81
CA ALA A 16 44.17 -16.77 38.53
C ALA A 16 43.36 -15.91 37.54
N GLY A 17 44.04 -15.40 36.54
CA GLY A 17 43.42 -14.63 35.47
C GLY A 17 42.48 -15.52 34.65
N VAL A 18 41.20 -15.19 34.68
CA VAL A 18 40.19 -15.69 33.72
C VAL A 18 40.10 -14.68 32.58
N GLY A 19 40.68 -15.07 31.45
CA GLY A 19 40.48 -14.33 30.20
C GLY A 19 39.00 -14.35 29.80
N LEU A 20 38.37 -13.19 29.86
CA LEU A 20 37.06 -12.97 29.21
C LEU A 20 37.28 -12.92 27.69
N LEU A 21 36.94 -14.02 27.01
CA LEU A 21 36.67 -13.98 25.58
C LEU A 21 35.36 -13.15 25.39
N SER A 22 35.52 -11.91 25.02
CA SER A 22 34.43 -11.12 24.47
C SER A 22 34.06 -11.69 23.10
N CYS A 23 32.98 -12.47 23.07
CA CYS A 23 32.33 -12.87 21.83
C CYS A 23 31.55 -11.64 21.32
N ASP A 24 32.19 -10.87 20.44
CA ASP A 24 31.51 -9.84 19.68
C ASP A 24 30.51 -10.54 18.74
N LEU A 25 29.28 -10.71 19.20
CA LEU A 25 28.13 -10.94 18.33
C LEU A 25 27.91 -9.66 17.51
N ALA A 26 28.55 -9.61 16.35
CA ALA A 26 28.18 -8.66 15.32
C ALA A 26 26.71 -8.93 14.94
N LEU A 27 25.80 -8.20 15.56
CA LEU A 27 24.45 -8.03 15.04
C LEU A 27 24.63 -7.39 13.66
N SER A 28 24.45 -8.19 12.61
CA SER A 28 24.24 -7.70 11.27
C SER A 28 22.96 -6.86 11.33
N ALA A 29 23.10 -5.56 11.55
CA ALA A 29 22.04 -4.62 11.30
C ALA A 29 21.71 -4.76 9.81
N ASN A 30 20.61 -5.42 9.49
CA ASN A 30 20.00 -5.31 8.18
C ASN A 30 19.77 -3.81 7.97
N ALA A 31 20.63 -3.17 7.17
CA ALA A 31 20.46 -1.80 6.78
C ALA A 31 19.14 -1.75 6.01
N GLN A 32 18.09 -1.18 6.61
CA GLN A 32 16.91 -0.80 5.86
C GLN A 32 17.37 0.10 4.71
N PRO A 33 16.88 -0.12 3.47
CA PRO A 33 17.22 0.77 2.37
C PRO A 33 16.88 2.22 2.77
N SER A 34 17.75 3.14 2.40
CA SER A 34 17.52 4.57 2.64
C SER A 34 16.17 4.98 2.07
N ASN A 35 15.40 5.81 2.81
CA ASN A 35 14.14 6.39 2.31
C ASN A 35 14.34 6.91 0.89
N GLY A 36 13.51 6.45 -0.05
CA GLY A 36 13.59 6.79 -1.48
C GLY A 36 14.20 5.72 -2.39
N ALA A 37 14.97 4.76 -1.87
CA ALA A 37 15.65 3.78 -2.70
C ALA A 37 14.70 2.69 -3.24
N SER A 38 13.78 2.20 -2.43
CA SER A 38 12.81 1.17 -2.84
C SER A 38 11.79 1.74 -3.81
N GLY A 39 11.31 2.96 -3.59
CA GLY A 39 10.40 3.66 -4.52
C GLY A 39 11.05 3.91 -5.87
N ALA A 40 12.31 4.36 -5.89
CA ALA A 40 13.07 4.52 -7.13
C ALA A 40 13.22 3.17 -7.88
N THR A 41 13.52 2.09 -7.16
CA THR A 41 13.64 0.75 -7.73
C THR A 41 12.31 0.24 -8.30
N ALA A 42 11.19 0.43 -7.59
CA ALA A 42 9.86 0.05 -8.08
C ALA A 42 9.49 0.80 -9.37
N ARG A 43 9.71 2.13 -9.39
CA ARG A 43 9.50 2.96 -10.59
C ARG A 43 10.35 2.48 -11.76
N GLU A 44 11.64 2.22 -11.54
CA GLU A 44 12.57 1.75 -12.56
C GLU A 44 12.19 0.37 -13.10
N ALA A 45 11.77 -0.56 -12.23
CA ALA A 45 11.28 -1.87 -12.61
C ALA A 45 10.08 -1.77 -13.56
N MET A 46 9.06 -1.01 -13.17
CA MET A 46 7.85 -0.85 -13.95
C MET A 46 8.09 -0.08 -15.26
N THR A 47 8.89 0.98 -15.23
CA THR A 47 9.29 1.72 -16.45
C THR A 47 10.09 0.83 -17.41
N SER A 48 10.99 -0.03 -16.89
CA SER A 48 11.73 -0.98 -17.72
C SER A 48 10.80 -1.94 -18.45
N ILE A 49 9.85 -2.54 -17.74
CA ILE A 49 8.91 -3.50 -18.32
C ILE A 49 7.97 -2.82 -19.33
N PHE A 50 7.34 -1.70 -18.95
CA PHE A 50 6.24 -1.11 -19.71
C PHE A 50 6.68 -0.12 -20.78
N ASP A 51 7.68 0.72 -20.54
CA ASP A 51 8.12 1.76 -21.50
C ASP A 51 9.28 1.28 -22.36
N ARG A 52 10.31 0.65 -21.75
CA ARG A 52 11.49 0.15 -22.45
C ARG A 52 11.31 -1.23 -23.08
N LYS A 53 10.19 -1.92 -22.78
CA LYS A 53 9.89 -3.26 -23.30
C LYS A 53 10.96 -4.29 -22.96
N ASP A 54 11.52 -4.20 -21.77
CA ASP A 54 12.63 -5.01 -21.32
C ASP A 54 12.17 -6.09 -20.32
N PRO A 55 11.87 -7.33 -20.79
CA PRO A 55 11.46 -8.40 -19.90
C PRO A 55 12.57 -8.87 -18.96
N SER A 56 13.86 -8.57 -19.25
CA SER A 56 14.97 -8.91 -18.35
C SER A 56 14.97 -8.08 -17.06
N ALA A 57 14.16 -7.03 -16.99
CA ALA A 57 13.90 -6.27 -15.77
C ALA A 57 13.39 -7.15 -14.62
N VAL A 58 12.67 -8.23 -14.94
CA VAL A 58 12.20 -9.20 -13.94
C VAL A 58 13.38 -9.76 -13.14
N ASP A 59 14.44 -10.21 -13.80
CA ASP A 59 15.61 -10.79 -13.13
C ASP A 59 16.46 -9.74 -12.38
N ARG A 60 16.40 -8.48 -12.82
CA ARG A 60 17.14 -7.40 -12.16
C ARG A 60 16.46 -6.90 -10.90
N PHE A 61 15.14 -6.82 -10.87
CA PHE A 61 14.41 -6.12 -9.80
C PHE A 61 13.63 -7.04 -8.89
N PHE A 62 13.28 -8.25 -9.32
CA PHE A 62 12.49 -9.19 -8.54
C PHE A 62 13.36 -10.36 -8.04
N ALA A 63 12.94 -11.02 -6.96
CA ALA A 63 13.67 -12.15 -6.38
C ALA A 63 12.75 -13.35 -6.12
N ASP A 64 13.34 -14.55 -6.14
CA ASP A 64 12.66 -15.80 -5.80
C ASP A 64 12.80 -16.08 -4.27
N PRO A 65 11.71 -16.49 -3.57
CA PRO A 65 10.36 -16.63 -4.09
C PRO A 65 9.66 -15.28 -4.32
N PHE A 66 8.85 -15.20 -5.36
CA PHE A 66 8.00 -14.05 -5.68
C PHE A 66 6.53 -14.44 -5.57
N LEU A 67 5.76 -13.70 -4.78
CA LEU A 67 4.32 -13.92 -4.58
C LEU A 67 3.50 -12.90 -5.38
N GLN A 68 2.59 -13.40 -6.22
CA GLN A 68 1.68 -12.58 -7.01
C GLN A 68 0.26 -12.64 -6.46
N HIS A 69 -0.32 -11.48 -6.15
CA HIS A 69 -1.69 -11.37 -5.64
C HIS A 69 -2.72 -10.85 -6.65
N ASP A 70 -2.28 -10.25 -7.78
CA ASP A 70 -3.23 -9.96 -8.86
C ASP A 70 -3.71 -11.28 -9.47
N PRO A 71 -5.01 -11.64 -9.38
CA PRO A 71 -5.50 -12.90 -9.88
C PRO A 71 -5.37 -13.06 -11.40
N ASN A 72 -5.11 -12.00 -12.13
CA ASN A 72 -4.94 -12.02 -13.59
C ASN A 72 -3.49 -12.35 -14.04
N ILE A 73 -2.54 -12.41 -13.11
CA ILE A 73 -1.12 -12.65 -13.39
C ILE A 73 -0.70 -13.99 -12.78
N PRO A 74 0.02 -14.86 -13.51
CA PRO A 74 0.52 -16.11 -12.94
C PRO A 74 1.53 -15.87 -11.81
N ASP A 75 1.62 -16.84 -10.88
CA ASP A 75 2.50 -16.75 -9.71
C ASP A 75 3.98 -16.99 -10.05
N GLY A 76 4.85 -16.48 -9.17
CA GLY A 76 6.29 -16.67 -9.22
C GLY A 76 6.99 -15.91 -10.35
N LEU A 77 8.33 -15.95 -10.35
CA LEU A 77 9.12 -15.27 -11.38
C LEU A 77 8.87 -15.79 -12.80
N ALA A 78 8.55 -17.07 -12.95
CA ALA A 78 8.23 -17.64 -14.26
C ALA A 78 6.98 -17.00 -14.85
N GLY A 79 5.92 -16.86 -14.04
CA GLY A 79 4.68 -16.18 -14.44
C GLY A 79 4.90 -14.70 -14.74
N LEU A 80 5.73 -14.03 -13.93
CA LEU A 80 6.05 -12.63 -14.15
C LEU A 80 6.88 -12.40 -15.42
N ARG A 81 7.83 -13.31 -15.74
CA ARG A 81 8.58 -13.26 -17.02
C ARG A 81 7.66 -13.42 -18.23
N GLN A 82 6.69 -14.35 -18.14
CA GLN A 82 5.69 -14.51 -19.19
C GLN A 82 4.90 -13.21 -19.38
N TYR A 83 4.39 -12.61 -18.29
CA TYR A 83 3.66 -11.35 -18.31
C TYR A 83 4.51 -10.22 -18.91
N ALA A 84 5.77 -10.08 -18.50
CA ALA A 84 6.67 -9.06 -19.04
C ALA A 84 6.94 -9.25 -20.53
N ALA A 85 7.03 -10.51 -21.01
CA ALA A 85 7.18 -10.82 -22.44
C ALA A 85 5.89 -10.44 -23.23
N GLU A 86 4.70 -10.65 -22.67
CA GLU A 86 3.43 -10.21 -23.26
C GLU A 86 3.38 -8.69 -23.39
N ILE A 87 3.85 -7.96 -22.36
CA ILE A 87 3.97 -6.49 -22.39
C ILE A 87 4.99 -6.04 -23.46
N ALA A 88 6.14 -6.71 -23.55
CA ALA A 88 7.16 -6.38 -24.55
C ALA A 88 6.65 -6.59 -26.00
N ALA A 89 5.76 -7.54 -26.20
CA ALA A 89 5.09 -7.77 -27.49
C ALA A 89 4.00 -6.74 -27.82
N SER A 90 3.66 -5.84 -26.87
CA SER A 90 2.67 -4.77 -27.07
C SER A 90 3.37 -3.41 -27.21
N PRO A 91 3.64 -2.93 -28.44
CA PRO A 91 4.42 -1.68 -28.65
C PRO A 91 3.80 -0.45 -28.02
N GLN A 92 2.47 -0.45 -27.85
CA GLN A 92 1.70 0.68 -27.31
C GLN A 92 1.57 0.65 -25.80
N ALA A 93 1.93 -0.45 -25.13
CA ALA A 93 1.87 -0.54 -23.68
C ALA A 93 2.82 0.49 -23.06
N LYS A 94 2.31 1.31 -22.16
CA LYS A 94 3.05 2.36 -21.42
C LYS A 94 2.56 2.45 -20.00
N ILE A 95 3.39 3.00 -19.13
CA ILE A 95 3.03 3.36 -17.77
C ILE A 95 3.34 4.84 -17.51
N LYS A 96 2.43 5.51 -16.82
CA LYS A 96 2.68 6.82 -16.23
C LYS A 96 2.44 6.75 -14.73
N ILE A 97 3.49 6.92 -13.93
CA ILE A 97 3.44 6.87 -12.47
C ILE A 97 3.26 8.28 -11.95
N TYR A 98 2.20 8.52 -11.20
CA TYR A 98 1.82 9.80 -10.62
C TYR A 98 2.32 9.95 -9.19
N ARG A 99 2.14 8.92 -8.33
CA ARG A 99 2.54 8.94 -6.92
C ARG A 99 3.34 7.71 -6.58
N THR A 100 4.28 7.87 -5.66
CA THR A 100 5.08 6.78 -5.08
C THR A 100 5.11 7.01 -3.57
N LEU A 101 4.64 6.03 -2.80
CA LEU A 101 4.65 6.07 -1.34
C LEU A 101 5.53 4.93 -0.83
N GLU A 102 6.27 5.19 0.25
CA GLU A 102 7.15 4.20 0.89
C GLU A 102 6.78 4.05 2.37
N ASP A 103 6.51 2.82 2.79
CA ASP A 103 6.12 2.48 4.17
C ASP A 103 6.86 1.22 4.63
N GLY A 104 8.00 1.39 5.27
CA GLY A 104 8.84 0.30 5.68
C GLY A 104 9.36 -0.51 4.48
N ASP A 105 8.94 -1.77 4.38
CA ASP A 105 9.26 -2.66 3.27
C ASP A 105 8.27 -2.59 2.10
N LEU A 106 7.26 -1.73 2.19
CA LEU A 106 6.22 -1.57 1.19
C LEU A 106 6.43 -0.33 0.32
N VAL A 107 6.18 -0.48 -0.97
CA VAL A 107 6.14 0.62 -1.94
C VAL A 107 4.82 0.57 -2.70
N LEU A 108 4.09 1.69 -2.70
CA LEU A 108 2.88 1.86 -3.50
C LEU A 108 3.16 2.78 -4.68
N LEU A 109 2.72 2.36 -5.86
CA LEU A 109 2.64 3.20 -7.05
C LEU A 109 1.18 3.47 -7.39
N HIS A 110 0.82 4.74 -7.65
CA HIS A 110 -0.43 5.14 -8.27
C HIS A 110 -0.14 5.52 -9.71
N SER A 111 -0.70 4.77 -10.65
CA SER A 111 -0.26 4.77 -12.05
C SER A 111 -1.43 4.78 -13.02
N LYS A 112 -1.13 5.13 -14.27
CA LYS A 112 -1.99 4.88 -15.43
C LYS A 112 -1.23 4.00 -16.43
N TYR A 113 -1.91 2.97 -16.92
CA TYR A 113 -1.46 2.09 -17.97
C TYR A 113 -2.20 2.40 -19.26
N GLU A 114 -1.48 2.46 -20.37
CA GLU A 114 -2.02 2.67 -21.70
C GLU A 114 -1.62 1.52 -22.63
N GLY A 115 -2.43 1.27 -23.66
CA GLY A 115 -2.12 0.31 -24.72
C GLY A 115 -2.09 -1.17 -24.28
N LEU A 116 -2.58 -1.49 -23.09
CA LEU A 116 -2.73 -2.88 -22.64
C LEU A 116 -3.87 -3.55 -23.40
N ASN A 117 -3.66 -4.78 -23.85
CA ASN A 117 -4.68 -5.63 -24.49
C ASN A 117 -5.22 -5.12 -25.85
N GLY A 118 -4.56 -4.18 -26.51
CA GLY A 118 -4.97 -3.68 -27.83
C GLY A 118 -6.34 -3.00 -27.89
N ARG A 119 -6.97 -2.70 -26.72
CA ARG A 119 -8.33 -2.17 -26.65
C ARG A 119 -8.43 -0.64 -26.65
N GLY A 120 -7.29 0.07 -26.68
CA GLY A 120 -7.27 1.53 -26.63
C GLY A 120 -7.78 2.15 -25.31
N THR A 121 -8.13 1.32 -24.32
CA THR A 121 -8.62 1.78 -23.02
C THR A 121 -7.46 1.91 -22.05
N SER A 122 -7.29 3.09 -21.44
CA SER A 122 -6.36 3.30 -20.33
C SER A 122 -6.92 2.70 -19.06
N LEU A 123 -6.03 2.25 -18.17
CA LEU A 123 -6.38 1.74 -16.85
C LEU A 123 -5.71 2.62 -15.79
N VAL A 124 -6.45 2.98 -14.75
CA VAL A 124 -5.88 3.56 -13.53
C VAL A 124 -5.63 2.43 -12.54
N ALA A 125 -4.48 2.44 -11.89
CA ALA A 125 -4.04 1.34 -11.05
C ALA A 125 -3.31 1.81 -9.79
N PHE A 126 -3.40 0.96 -8.77
CA PHE A 126 -2.50 0.92 -7.62
C PHE A 126 -1.73 -0.40 -7.63
N ASP A 127 -0.40 -0.29 -7.59
CA ASP A 127 0.51 -1.43 -7.47
C ASP A 127 1.25 -1.32 -6.14
N LEU A 128 1.07 -2.30 -5.28
CA LEU A 128 1.75 -2.40 -4.00
C LEU A 128 2.79 -3.50 -4.06
N PHE A 129 4.03 -3.17 -3.75
CA PHE A 129 5.17 -4.07 -3.74
C PHE A 129 5.74 -4.23 -2.34
N ARG A 130 6.16 -5.46 -1.99
CA ARG A 130 7.01 -5.71 -0.84
C ARG A 130 8.45 -5.89 -1.29
N PHE A 131 9.35 -5.27 -0.56
CA PHE A 131 10.78 -5.37 -0.76
C PHE A 131 11.45 -6.24 0.31
N LYS A 132 12.46 -7.01 -0.11
CA LYS A 132 13.39 -7.69 0.75
C LYS A 132 14.78 -7.66 0.09
N ASP A 133 15.80 -7.26 0.85
CA ASP A 133 17.19 -7.20 0.38
C ASP A 133 17.35 -6.41 -0.94
N GLY A 134 16.60 -5.30 -1.09
CA GLY A 134 16.61 -4.43 -2.26
C GLY A 134 15.90 -4.98 -3.51
N LYS A 135 15.20 -6.11 -3.39
CA LYS A 135 14.43 -6.74 -4.47
C LYS A 135 12.95 -6.80 -4.14
N ILE A 136 12.11 -6.82 -5.16
CA ILE A 136 10.68 -7.02 -5.04
C ILE A 136 10.40 -8.51 -4.87
N VAL A 137 9.69 -8.87 -3.80
CA VAL A 137 9.36 -10.28 -3.46
C VAL A 137 7.86 -10.56 -3.46
N GLU A 138 7.01 -9.51 -3.52
CA GLU A 138 5.56 -9.68 -3.45
C GLU A 138 4.87 -8.50 -4.14
N HIS A 139 3.72 -8.75 -4.77
CA HIS A 139 2.94 -7.73 -5.49
C HIS A 139 1.44 -7.93 -5.31
N TRP A 140 0.75 -6.85 -4.98
CA TRP A 140 -0.72 -6.69 -5.05
C TRP A 140 -1.04 -5.63 -6.09
N GLY A 141 -1.93 -5.94 -7.03
CA GLY A 141 -2.36 -5.02 -8.06
C GLY A 141 -3.87 -4.83 -8.07
N GLY A 142 -4.31 -3.59 -8.22
CA GLY A 142 -5.69 -3.24 -8.46
C GLY A 142 -5.82 -2.24 -9.59
N GLN A 143 -6.77 -2.46 -10.50
CA GLN A 143 -6.94 -1.59 -11.66
C GLN A 143 -8.41 -1.48 -12.06
N GLU A 144 -8.75 -0.34 -12.65
CA GLU A 144 -10.05 -0.12 -13.29
C GLU A 144 -9.90 0.72 -14.57
N PRO A 145 -10.86 0.67 -15.51
CA PRO A 145 -10.84 1.54 -16.69
C PRO A 145 -10.82 3.02 -16.31
N GLU A 146 -9.95 3.80 -16.97
CA GLU A 146 -9.96 5.26 -16.84
C GLU A 146 -11.34 5.79 -17.26
N ALA A 147 -11.95 6.58 -16.39
CA ALA A 147 -13.23 7.21 -16.63
C ALA A 147 -13.05 8.68 -17.07
N PRO A 148 -14.06 9.28 -17.73
CA PRO A 148 -14.12 10.73 -17.88
C PRO A 148 -14.03 11.45 -16.53
N PRO A 149 -13.66 12.74 -16.52
CA PRO A 149 -13.66 13.53 -15.30
C PRO A 149 -14.98 13.42 -14.54
N ASN A 150 -14.91 13.38 -13.22
CA ASN A 150 -16.06 13.27 -12.34
C ASN A 150 -16.95 14.55 -12.36
N PRO A 151 -18.08 14.59 -11.63
CA PRO A 151 -18.97 15.76 -11.61
C PRO A 151 -18.31 17.07 -11.18
N SER A 152 -17.15 17.04 -10.52
CA SER A 152 -16.36 18.23 -10.15
C SER A 152 -15.21 18.53 -11.13
N GLY A 153 -15.14 17.81 -12.26
CA GLY A 153 -14.11 17.99 -13.28
C GLY A 153 -12.76 17.36 -12.94
N ARG A 154 -12.66 16.52 -11.91
CA ARG A 154 -11.42 15.86 -11.50
C ARG A 154 -11.24 14.51 -12.17
N THR A 155 -10.00 14.15 -12.46
CA THR A 155 -9.65 12.82 -12.97
C THR A 155 -9.21 11.89 -11.81
N GLN A 156 -9.13 10.59 -12.08
CA GLN A 156 -8.69 9.60 -11.11
C GLN A 156 -7.20 9.70 -10.74
N VAL A 157 -6.42 10.57 -11.40
CA VAL A 157 -4.96 10.64 -11.25
C VAL A 157 -4.40 12.04 -10.96
N ASP A 158 -5.19 13.11 -11.17
CA ASP A 158 -4.73 14.48 -10.90
C ASP A 158 -4.60 14.80 -9.40
N GLY A 159 -4.32 16.06 -9.05
CA GLY A 159 -4.08 16.50 -7.68
C GLY A 159 -2.61 16.40 -7.25
N PRO A 160 -2.29 16.72 -5.98
CA PRO A 160 -0.93 16.72 -5.44
C PRO A 160 -0.25 15.35 -5.52
N THR A 161 1.06 15.36 -5.75
CA THR A 161 1.88 14.15 -5.88
C THR A 161 2.97 14.04 -4.82
N ASP A 162 3.38 15.17 -4.24
CA ASP A 162 4.51 15.25 -3.34
C ASP A 162 4.11 14.84 -1.91
N VAL A 163 4.89 13.95 -1.33
CA VAL A 163 4.73 13.52 0.06
C VAL A 163 5.29 14.60 0.99
N ALA A 164 4.47 15.06 1.93
CA ALA A 164 4.81 16.00 2.98
C ALA A 164 4.51 15.39 4.37
N ASP A 165 4.89 16.08 5.44
CA ASP A 165 4.56 15.73 6.83
C ASP A 165 4.96 14.29 7.22
N ARG A 166 6.16 13.82 6.82
CA ARG A 166 6.62 12.46 7.12
C ARG A 166 6.76 12.17 8.62
N ASP A 167 6.95 13.20 9.42
CA ASP A 167 6.94 13.13 10.89
C ASP A 167 5.55 12.81 11.47
N LYS A 168 4.48 12.97 10.68
CA LYS A 168 3.09 12.67 11.05
C LYS A 168 2.53 11.40 10.41
N THR A 169 3.37 10.57 9.78
CA THR A 169 2.94 9.37 9.06
C THR A 169 2.02 8.49 9.90
N GLU A 170 2.40 8.19 11.14
CA GLU A 170 1.60 7.32 12.00
C GLU A 170 0.31 7.98 12.47
N GLU A 171 0.34 9.26 12.81
CA GLU A 171 -0.86 10.04 13.16
C GLU A 171 -1.87 10.04 12.01
N ASN A 172 -1.40 10.26 10.78
CA ASN A 172 -2.25 10.25 9.59
C ASN A 172 -2.80 8.86 9.28
N ARG A 173 -2.00 7.80 9.49
CA ARG A 173 -2.45 6.40 9.37
C ARG A 173 -3.60 6.10 10.32
N GLU A 174 -3.46 6.47 11.59
CA GLU A 174 -4.50 6.25 12.60
C GLU A 174 -5.76 7.08 12.34
N LEU A 175 -5.63 8.30 11.84
CA LEU A 175 -6.78 9.12 11.42
C LEU A 175 -7.60 8.41 10.32
N VAL A 176 -6.94 7.91 9.26
CA VAL A 176 -7.62 7.22 8.17
C VAL A 176 -8.19 5.87 8.62
N ARG A 177 -7.47 5.14 9.49
CA ARG A 177 -7.97 3.90 10.09
C ARG A 177 -9.26 4.17 10.89
N ALA A 178 -9.25 5.17 11.76
CA ALA A 178 -10.41 5.55 12.56
C ALA A 178 -11.59 6.02 11.69
N PHE A 179 -11.31 6.76 10.60
CA PHE A 179 -12.32 7.14 9.62
C PHE A 179 -12.96 5.90 8.98
N LYS A 180 -12.15 4.97 8.45
CA LYS A 180 -12.65 3.76 7.81
C LYS A 180 -13.46 2.91 8.78
N GLU A 181 -12.95 2.69 9.99
CA GLU A 181 -13.65 1.92 11.01
C GLU A 181 -14.99 2.58 11.39
N THR A 182 -14.98 3.87 11.70
CA THR A 182 -16.18 4.58 12.19
C THR A 182 -17.22 4.77 11.09
N VAL A 183 -16.79 5.35 9.96
CA VAL A 183 -17.72 5.82 8.94
C VAL A 183 -18.13 4.70 7.98
N THR A 184 -17.19 3.84 7.59
CA THR A 184 -17.45 2.86 6.53
C THR A 184 -17.74 1.44 7.04
N VAL A 185 -17.06 0.97 8.08
CA VAL A 185 -17.31 -0.36 8.67
C VAL A 185 -18.50 -0.31 9.64
N GLN A 186 -18.50 0.65 10.58
CA GLN A 186 -19.62 0.80 11.53
C GLN A 186 -20.82 1.60 10.96
N LEU A 187 -20.71 2.10 9.73
CA LEU A 187 -21.76 2.83 9.00
C LEU A 187 -22.25 4.12 9.69
N LYS A 188 -21.38 4.76 10.50
CA LYS A 188 -21.69 6.01 11.20
C LYS A 188 -21.43 7.21 10.27
N PHE A 189 -22.18 7.30 9.18
CA PHE A 189 -22.03 8.37 8.16
C PHE A 189 -22.33 9.77 8.71
N ASP A 190 -23.09 9.87 9.79
CA ASP A 190 -23.34 11.10 10.53
C ASP A 190 -22.10 11.67 11.24
N GLN A 191 -21.06 10.84 11.43
CA GLN A 191 -19.81 11.24 12.08
C GLN A 191 -18.70 11.67 11.09
N VAL A 192 -18.99 11.73 9.80
CA VAL A 192 -17.99 12.04 8.76
C VAL A 192 -17.27 13.37 8.99
N ASP A 193 -17.97 14.38 9.53
CA ASP A 193 -17.41 15.71 9.83
C ASP A 193 -16.29 15.69 10.88
N ARG A 194 -16.15 14.60 11.65
CA ARG A 194 -15.04 14.43 12.60
C ARG A 194 -13.70 14.22 11.92
N PHE A 195 -13.71 13.69 10.70
CA PHE A 195 -12.53 13.24 9.96
C PHE A 195 -12.24 14.11 8.75
N ILE A 196 -13.26 14.59 8.06
CA ILE A 196 -13.16 15.33 6.81
C ILE A 196 -13.55 16.79 7.05
N GLN A 197 -12.75 17.70 6.49
CA GLN A 197 -13.09 19.12 6.52
C GLN A 197 -14.07 19.44 5.39
N ASP A 198 -15.29 19.79 5.75
CA ASP A 198 -16.30 20.21 4.76
C ASP A 198 -15.83 21.44 3.97
N GLY A 199 -16.18 21.48 2.69
CA GLY A 199 -15.78 22.54 1.76
C GLY A 199 -14.34 22.46 1.24
N LYS A 200 -13.51 21.53 1.75
CA LYS A 200 -12.13 21.31 1.27
C LYS A 200 -11.88 19.90 0.72
N TYR A 201 -12.84 19.00 0.83
CA TYR A 201 -12.66 17.61 0.42
C TYR A 201 -12.79 17.46 -1.11
N ALA A 202 -11.65 17.24 -1.74
CA ALA A 202 -11.54 16.92 -3.15
C ALA A 202 -11.74 15.43 -3.40
N GLN A 203 -12.55 15.09 -4.39
CA GLN A 203 -12.90 13.70 -4.70
C GLN A 203 -12.46 13.35 -6.13
N HIS A 204 -11.69 12.26 -6.26
CA HIS A 204 -11.21 11.76 -7.55
C HIS A 204 -11.90 10.47 -8.01
N ALA A 205 -12.78 9.90 -7.20
CA ALA A 205 -13.61 8.77 -7.62
C ALA A 205 -14.47 9.18 -8.85
N SER A 206 -14.51 8.32 -9.86
CA SER A 206 -15.05 8.64 -11.18
C SER A 206 -16.52 9.08 -11.22
N LYS A 207 -17.31 8.72 -10.21
CA LYS A 207 -18.78 8.96 -10.18
C LYS A 207 -19.20 9.88 -9.03
N VAL A 208 -18.26 10.47 -8.31
CA VAL A 208 -18.54 11.24 -7.09
C VAL A 208 -17.88 12.60 -7.20
N GLY A 209 -18.65 13.67 -6.97
CA GLY A 209 -18.11 15.03 -6.89
C GLY A 209 -17.50 15.35 -5.52
N ASP A 210 -16.89 16.52 -5.43
CA ASP A 210 -16.28 17.06 -4.22
C ASP A 210 -17.26 17.18 -3.06
N GLY A 211 -16.72 17.23 -1.84
CA GLY A 211 -17.48 17.38 -0.60
C GLY A 211 -18.03 16.07 -0.04
N ILE A 212 -18.67 16.16 1.12
CA ILE A 212 -19.13 15.00 1.89
C ILE A 212 -20.62 14.70 1.77
N ALA A 213 -21.35 15.47 0.94
CA ALA A 213 -22.80 15.35 0.79
C ALA A 213 -23.23 13.91 0.42
N ARG A 214 -22.47 13.24 -0.48
CA ARG A 214 -22.77 11.87 -0.84
C ARG A 214 -22.58 10.89 0.32
N MET A 215 -21.56 11.06 1.16
CA MET A 215 -21.41 10.22 2.36
C MET A 215 -22.54 10.47 3.36
N LYS A 216 -22.89 11.75 3.58
CA LYS A 216 -24.01 12.10 4.46
C LYS A 216 -25.35 11.56 3.96
N SER A 217 -25.59 11.54 2.65
CA SER A 217 -26.84 10.98 2.08
C SER A 217 -26.99 9.47 2.38
N ARG A 218 -25.90 8.75 2.62
CA ARG A 218 -25.93 7.31 2.95
C ARG A 218 -26.47 7.01 4.36
N VAL A 219 -26.63 8.01 5.22
CA VAL A 219 -27.30 7.82 6.52
C VAL A 219 -28.67 7.16 6.33
N ALA A 220 -29.40 7.53 5.29
CA ALA A 220 -30.69 6.91 4.98
C ALA A 220 -30.59 5.44 4.51
N ASP A 221 -29.41 5.02 3.98
CA ASP A 221 -29.19 3.67 3.50
C ASP A 221 -28.95 2.67 4.66
N VAL A 222 -28.53 3.15 5.84
CA VAL A 222 -28.31 2.30 7.03
C VAL A 222 -29.57 1.51 7.42
N ALA A 223 -30.75 2.07 7.15
CA ALA A 223 -32.03 1.37 7.33
C ALA A 223 -32.24 0.20 6.34
N LYS A 224 -31.40 0.09 5.31
CA LYS A 224 -31.46 -0.95 4.26
C LYS A 224 -30.08 -1.58 4.09
N PRO A 225 -29.63 -2.43 5.03
CA PRO A 225 -28.27 -2.96 5.06
C PRO A 225 -27.84 -3.70 3.78
N SER A 226 -28.80 -4.33 3.06
CA SER A 226 -28.53 -5.01 1.78
C SER A 226 -27.97 -4.11 0.67
N ARG A 227 -28.06 -2.79 0.83
CA ARG A 227 -27.51 -1.81 -0.12
C ARG A 227 -26.10 -1.34 0.23
N ILE A 228 -25.59 -1.76 1.38
CA ILE A 228 -24.27 -1.35 1.87
C ILE A 228 -23.31 -2.51 1.68
N PRO A 229 -22.19 -2.32 0.95
CA PRO A 229 -21.21 -3.38 0.80
C PRO A 229 -20.61 -3.74 2.18
N VAL A 230 -20.35 -5.02 2.37
CA VAL A 230 -19.50 -5.45 3.49
C VAL A 230 -18.08 -5.04 3.17
N LEU A 231 -17.46 -4.32 4.09
CA LEU A 231 -16.09 -3.79 3.95
C LEU A 231 -15.21 -4.38 5.05
N ASN A 232 -14.07 -4.92 4.64
CA ASN A 232 -13.09 -5.52 5.53
C ASN A 232 -11.70 -4.94 5.23
N PRO A 233 -11.22 -3.95 6.01
CA PRO A 233 -9.89 -3.38 5.81
C PRO A 233 -8.80 -4.44 6.01
N ARG A 234 -7.93 -4.59 5.04
CA ARG A 234 -6.86 -5.59 5.02
C ARG A 234 -5.49 -4.99 5.32
N ARG A 235 -5.21 -3.80 4.80
CA ARG A 235 -3.89 -3.17 4.92
C ARG A 235 -4.00 -1.66 4.87
N TYR A 236 -3.11 -0.99 5.59
CA TYR A 236 -2.87 0.45 5.47
C TYR A 236 -1.41 0.66 5.11
N VAL A 237 -1.14 1.54 4.14
CA VAL A 237 0.18 1.97 3.71
C VAL A 237 0.24 3.48 3.81
N ALA A 238 1.18 4.02 4.54
CA ALA A 238 1.24 5.46 4.81
C ALA A 238 2.65 6.01 4.59
N ASP A 239 2.73 7.16 3.92
CA ASP A 239 3.96 7.95 3.77
C ASP A 239 3.58 9.43 3.93
N GLY A 240 3.99 10.03 5.03
CA GLY A 240 3.67 11.40 5.35
C GLY A 240 2.17 11.66 5.39
N ASN A 241 1.74 12.59 4.54
CA ASN A 241 0.35 13.02 4.41
C ASN A 241 -0.51 12.15 3.49
N PHE A 242 0.01 11.05 2.93
CA PHE A 242 -0.76 10.11 2.13
C PHE A 242 -0.96 8.78 2.88
N VAL A 243 -2.17 8.25 2.82
CA VAL A 243 -2.52 6.95 3.42
C VAL A 243 -3.41 6.16 2.47
N LEU A 244 -2.95 4.99 2.06
CA LEU A 244 -3.77 4.01 1.35
C LEU A 244 -4.45 3.07 2.34
N ALA A 245 -5.72 2.75 2.09
CA ALA A 245 -6.42 1.62 2.69
C ALA A 245 -6.76 0.60 1.59
N LEU A 246 -6.21 -0.61 1.68
CA LEU A 246 -6.62 -1.76 0.87
C LEU A 246 -7.76 -2.48 1.60
N ILE A 247 -8.89 -2.61 0.94
CA ILE A 247 -10.14 -3.10 1.53
C ILE A 247 -10.69 -4.22 0.68
N GLU A 248 -10.96 -5.35 1.31
CA GLU A 248 -11.84 -6.35 0.74
C GLU A 248 -13.27 -5.84 0.82
N ALA A 249 -13.96 -5.81 -0.31
CA ALA A 249 -15.36 -5.41 -0.35
C ALA A 249 -16.20 -6.46 -1.08
N ASN A 250 -17.42 -6.63 -0.61
CA ASN A 250 -18.43 -7.43 -1.29
C ASN A 250 -19.69 -6.57 -1.48
N ALA A 251 -19.89 -6.15 -2.72
CA ALA A 251 -20.97 -5.26 -3.13
C ALA A 251 -21.88 -5.95 -4.16
N GLU A 252 -22.96 -5.29 -4.52
CA GLU A 252 -23.76 -5.68 -5.69
C GLU A 252 -22.84 -5.70 -6.94
N GLY A 253 -22.73 -6.86 -7.57
CA GLY A 253 -21.83 -7.11 -8.69
C GLY A 253 -20.58 -7.93 -8.34
N GLY A 254 -20.46 -8.40 -7.08
CA GLY A 254 -19.44 -9.35 -6.63
C GLY A 254 -18.29 -8.72 -5.86
N PRO A 255 -17.27 -9.52 -5.52
CA PRO A 255 -16.16 -9.09 -4.69
C PRO A 255 -15.24 -8.10 -5.44
N THR A 256 -14.70 -7.14 -4.69
CA THR A 256 -13.71 -6.15 -5.18
C THR A 256 -12.58 -6.00 -4.17
N ALA A 257 -11.38 -5.71 -4.67
CA ALA A 257 -10.29 -5.12 -3.91
C ALA A 257 -10.35 -3.60 -4.13
N ASN A 258 -10.66 -2.87 -3.06
CA ASN A 258 -10.75 -1.42 -3.12
C ASN A 258 -9.45 -0.82 -2.60
N TYR A 259 -8.84 0.00 -3.41
CA TYR A 259 -7.65 0.78 -3.07
C TYR A 259 -8.11 2.22 -2.87
N ASP A 260 -8.25 2.65 -1.62
CA ASP A 260 -8.68 3.99 -1.24
C ASP A 260 -7.46 4.80 -0.75
N LEU A 261 -6.99 5.75 -1.53
CA LEU A 261 -5.89 6.65 -1.17
C LEU A 261 -6.45 7.96 -0.64
N PHE A 262 -5.98 8.37 0.54
CA PHE A 262 -6.36 9.62 1.18
C PHE A 262 -5.16 10.54 1.31
N ARG A 263 -5.40 11.87 1.20
CA ARG A 263 -4.45 12.87 1.63
C ARG A 263 -4.98 13.61 2.85
N VAL A 264 -4.09 13.78 3.81
CA VAL A 264 -4.38 14.45 5.09
C VAL A 264 -3.68 15.80 5.12
N GLU A 265 -4.34 16.80 5.66
CA GLU A 265 -3.80 18.13 5.90
C GLU A 265 -4.35 18.69 7.21
N ASN A 266 -3.46 19.15 8.10
CA ASN A 266 -3.84 19.68 9.41
C ASN A 266 -4.76 18.75 10.23
N GLY A 267 -4.48 17.44 10.24
CA GLY A 267 -5.26 16.43 10.97
C GLY A 267 -6.67 16.20 10.43
N ARG A 268 -6.89 16.50 9.14
CA ARG A 268 -8.17 16.27 8.44
C ARG A 268 -7.92 15.64 7.08
N ILE A 269 -8.79 14.72 6.67
CA ILE A 269 -8.81 14.18 5.32
C ILE A 269 -9.33 15.27 4.39
N VAL A 270 -8.55 15.60 3.37
CA VAL A 270 -8.87 16.69 2.42
C VAL A 270 -9.00 16.19 0.98
N GLU A 271 -8.59 14.94 0.69
CA GLU A 271 -8.62 14.45 -0.68
C GLU A 271 -8.66 12.92 -0.72
N HIS A 272 -9.27 12.36 -1.78
CA HIS A 272 -9.47 10.93 -1.93
C HIS A 272 -9.42 10.50 -3.39
N TRP A 273 -8.68 9.44 -3.67
CA TRP A 273 -8.65 8.68 -4.93
C TRP A 273 -9.05 7.23 -4.62
N ASP A 274 -9.70 6.57 -5.57
CA ASP A 274 -9.97 5.15 -5.45
C ASP A 274 -9.76 4.39 -6.76
N VAL A 275 -9.53 3.10 -6.61
CA VAL A 275 -9.62 2.09 -7.65
C VAL A 275 -10.43 0.93 -7.08
N LEU A 276 -11.52 0.60 -7.73
CA LEU A 276 -12.40 -0.49 -7.35
C LEU A 276 -12.14 -1.69 -8.27
N SER A 277 -11.09 -2.45 -7.96
CA SER A 277 -10.66 -3.58 -8.78
C SER A 277 -11.59 -4.78 -8.60
N ARG A 278 -12.26 -5.19 -9.67
CA ARG A 278 -13.11 -6.40 -9.65
C ARG A 278 -12.26 -7.64 -9.53
N ILE A 279 -12.65 -8.53 -8.62
CA ILE A 279 -12.05 -9.83 -8.46
C ILE A 279 -12.80 -10.82 -9.35
N PRO A 280 -12.12 -11.46 -10.33
CA PRO A 280 -12.77 -12.43 -11.19
C PRO A 280 -13.19 -13.67 -10.39
N PRO A 281 -14.12 -14.49 -10.90
CA PRO A 281 -14.43 -15.79 -10.32
C PRO A 281 -13.18 -16.66 -10.10
N ARG A 282 -13.17 -17.43 -9.02
CA ARG A 282 -11.98 -18.20 -8.57
C ARG A 282 -11.37 -19.09 -9.65
N GLU A 283 -12.21 -19.68 -10.47
CA GLU A 283 -11.81 -20.57 -11.58
C GLU A 283 -11.05 -19.85 -12.70
N GLN A 284 -11.06 -18.52 -12.73
CA GLN A 284 -10.33 -17.70 -13.70
C GLN A 284 -8.99 -17.20 -13.15
N TRP A 285 -8.69 -17.46 -11.88
CA TRP A 285 -7.46 -16.98 -11.28
C TRP A 285 -6.25 -17.72 -11.84
N LYS A 286 -5.19 -16.98 -12.12
CA LYS A 286 -3.91 -17.50 -12.60
C LYS A 286 -2.92 -17.82 -11.47
N ASN A 287 -3.26 -17.47 -10.23
CA ASN A 287 -2.50 -17.77 -9.02
C ASN A 287 -3.45 -18.18 -7.87
N SER A 288 -2.90 -18.62 -6.74
CA SER A 288 -3.69 -19.08 -5.58
C SER A 288 -3.52 -18.24 -4.32
N ASN A 289 -2.77 -17.14 -4.37
CA ASN A 289 -2.34 -16.39 -3.18
C ASN A 289 -3.43 -15.47 -2.60
N GLY A 290 -4.49 -15.22 -3.38
CA GLY A 290 -5.56 -14.30 -2.97
C GLY A 290 -5.21 -12.83 -3.26
N PRO A 291 -6.22 -11.95 -3.43
CA PRO A 291 -6.02 -10.58 -3.93
C PRO A 291 -5.75 -9.55 -2.81
N TYR A 292 -5.56 -9.95 -1.53
CA TYR A 292 -5.44 -9.03 -0.39
C TYR A 292 -4.16 -9.21 0.42
#